data_b3c54a02e7f32765a3a83a44a82783e1
#
_entry.id   b3c54a02e7f32765a3a83a44a82783e1
#
_cell.length_a   1.000
_cell.length_b   1.000
_cell.length_c   1.000
_cell.angle_alpha   90.00
_cell.angle_beta   90.00
_cell.angle_gamma   90.00
#
_symmetry.space_group_name_H-M   'P 1'
#
loop_
_entity.id
_entity.type
_entity.pdbx_description
1 polymer ?
#
loop_
_entity_poly.entity_id
_entity_poly.type
_entity_poly.pdbx_seq_one_letter_code
_entity_poly.pdbx_strand_id
1 'polypeptide(L)'
;MRKYDFQNKWQKLLVPDIVALLTQIHEFKGEQNLFIEANSDTLTQLVKVAKIQSTEASNKIEGIYTSDDRLKKIVLDKTTPCTRNEQEIAGYRDVLATIHESYEYIPLRPTMILQLHRDLYKFSGMSIGGHYKNSDNVIAETDSAGNRFVRFQPVPAWEAPEAINFACKAYDEAVQSGADPLLLIPMFILDFLCMHPFNDGNGRMSRLLTLLPLYRSGYILGKYNSICLLTTS
;
A
#
# COMPACT_ATOMS: atom_id res chain seq x y z
N MET A 1 18.70 -15.98 -4.50
CA MET A 1 17.96 -15.08 -3.56
C MET A 1 18.29 -13.63 -3.86
N ARG A 2 17.28 -12.75 -4.03
CA ARG A 2 17.47 -11.32 -4.23
C ARG A 2 18.06 -10.67 -2.97
N LYS A 3 19.10 -9.84 -3.11
CA LYS A 3 19.68 -9.09 -1.98
C LYS A 3 18.90 -7.80 -1.77
N TYR A 4 18.27 -7.67 -0.62
CA TYR A 4 17.57 -6.47 -0.17
C TYR A 4 18.59 -5.58 0.56
N ASP A 5 19.31 -4.75 -0.19
CA ASP A 5 20.37 -3.88 0.33
C ASP A 5 19.88 -2.42 0.32
N PHE A 6 18.95 -2.10 1.22
CA PHE A 6 18.42 -0.74 1.30
C PHE A 6 19.44 0.22 1.90
N GLN A 7 20.26 -0.22 2.85
CA GLN A 7 21.26 0.60 3.52
C GLN A 7 22.26 1.30 2.58
N ASN A 8 22.69 0.61 1.51
CA ASN A 8 23.70 1.14 0.59
C ASN A 8 23.10 1.69 -0.71
N LYS A 9 21.86 1.28 -1.04
CA LYS A 9 21.24 1.64 -2.32
C LYS A 9 20.54 3.00 -2.29
N TRP A 10 19.94 3.40 -1.17
CA TRP A 10 19.20 4.66 -1.09
C TRP A 10 20.09 5.88 -1.39
N GLN A 11 21.37 5.84 -1.00
CA GLN A 11 22.32 6.92 -1.25
C GLN A 11 22.52 7.21 -2.74
N LYS A 12 22.35 6.20 -3.60
CA LYS A 12 22.45 6.35 -5.06
C LYS A 12 21.27 7.12 -5.66
N LEU A 13 20.19 7.27 -4.91
CA LEU A 13 19.00 8.05 -5.30
C LEU A 13 19.15 9.54 -4.95
N LEU A 14 20.19 9.93 -4.20
CA LEU A 14 20.44 11.33 -3.82
C LEU A 14 21.02 12.15 -4.97
N VAL A 15 20.27 12.27 -6.05
CA VAL A 15 20.59 13.19 -7.14
C VAL A 15 20.01 14.58 -6.82
N PRO A 16 20.54 15.69 -7.40
CA PRO A 16 20.16 17.06 -7.05
C PRO A 16 18.63 17.30 -7.04
N ASP A 17 17.93 16.82 -8.05
CA ASP A 17 16.49 17.01 -8.19
C ASP A 17 15.70 16.29 -7.07
N ILE A 18 16.11 15.07 -6.73
CA ILE A 18 15.50 14.32 -5.65
C ILE A 18 15.78 14.99 -4.30
N VAL A 19 17.01 15.47 -4.07
CA VAL A 19 17.35 16.19 -2.83
C VAL A 19 16.52 17.45 -2.69
N ALA A 20 16.33 18.22 -3.76
CA ALA A 20 15.47 19.41 -3.75
C ALA A 20 14.01 19.07 -3.37
N LEU A 21 13.44 18.01 -3.96
CA LEU A 21 12.10 17.56 -3.64
C LEU A 21 11.97 17.05 -2.19
N LEU A 22 12.95 16.29 -1.70
CA LEU A 22 12.98 15.82 -0.31
C LEU A 22 13.00 17.00 0.66
N THR A 23 13.82 18.03 0.39
CA THR A 23 13.89 19.24 1.21
C THR A 23 12.54 19.93 1.30
N GLN A 24 11.86 20.13 0.18
CA GLN A 24 10.53 20.74 0.15
C GLN A 24 9.48 19.91 0.91
N ILE A 25 9.48 18.59 0.73
CA ILE A 25 8.53 17.71 1.42
C ILE A 25 8.79 17.71 2.93
N HIS A 26 10.05 17.75 3.37
CA HIS A 26 10.39 17.86 4.80
C HIS A 26 9.97 19.21 5.40
N GLU A 27 10.10 20.30 4.64
CA GLU A 27 9.63 21.62 5.04
C GLU A 27 8.11 21.61 5.25
N PHE A 28 7.35 21.16 4.26
CA PHE A 28 5.89 21.01 4.39
C PHE A 28 5.46 20.08 5.53
N LYS A 29 6.22 19.01 5.78
CA LYS A 29 5.97 18.14 6.94
C LYS A 29 6.11 18.90 8.26
N GLY A 30 7.08 19.81 8.38
CA GLY A 30 7.24 20.66 9.55
C GLY A 30 6.03 21.55 9.82
N GLU A 31 5.38 22.06 8.77
CA GLU A 31 4.20 22.90 8.86
C GLU A 31 2.87 22.13 9.03
N GLN A 32 2.88 20.82 8.73
CA GLN A 32 1.67 19.99 8.66
C GLN A 32 0.81 20.04 9.93
N ASN A 33 1.41 20.02 11.11
CA ASN A 33 0.66 19.99 12.37
C ASN A 33 -0.08 21.29 12.61
N LEU A 34 0.56 22.43 12.33
CA LEU A 34 -0.05 23.75 12.44
C LEU A 34 -1.24 23.89 11.48
N PHE A 35 -1.07 23.37 10.24
CA PHE A 35 -2.15 23.38 9.25
C PHE A 35 -3.34 22.51 9.68
N ILE A 36 -3.09 21.34 10.26
CA ILE A 36 -4.11 20.41 10.75
C ILE A 36 -4.89 21.04 11.90
N GLU A 37 -4.23 21.65 12.86
CA GLU A 37 -4.88 22.32 13.99
C GLU A 37 -5.77 23.50 13.53
N ALA A 38 -5.28 24.30 12.58
CA ALA A 38 -5.99 25.47 12.07
C ALA A 38 -7.24 25.11 11.22
N ASN A 39 -7.32 23.92 10.65
CA ASN A 39 -8.32 23.53 9.65
C ASN A 39 -9.10 22.25 10.01
N SER A 40 -9.27 21.92 11.30
CA SER A 40 -9.81 20.63 11.78
C SER A 40 -11.17 20.26 11.15
N ASP A 41 -12.10 21.20 11.02
CA ASP A 41 -13.45 20.94 10.48
C ASP A 41 -13.42 20.61 8.99
N THR A 42 -12.67 21.38 8.21
CA THR A 42 -12.46 21.12 6.77
C THR A 42 -11.78 19.77 6.55
N LEU A 43 -10.78 19.47 7.33
CA LEU A 43 -10.04 18.20 7.25
C LEU A 43 -10.91 17.01 7.61
N THR A 44 -11.84 17.14 8.55
CA THR A 44 -12.80 16.08 8.88
C THR A 44 -13.67 15.70 7.67
N GLN A 45 -14.08 16.64 6.85
CA GLN A 45 -14.81 16.34 5.61
C GLN A 45 -13.89 15.71 4.55
N LEU A 46 -12.66 16.21 4.42
CA LEU A 46 -11.68 15.66 3.49
C LEU A 46 -11.34 14.19 3.80
N VAL A 47 -11.25 13.80 5.08
CA VAL A 47 -11.05 12.38 5.48
C VAL A 47 -12.13 11.47 4.89
N LYS A 48 -13.41 11.89 4.93
CA LYS A 48 -14.51 11.08 4.36
C LYS A 48 -14.36 10.93 2.85
N VAL A 49 -14.08 12.03 2.15
CA VAL A 49 -13.87 12.02 0.70
C VAL A 49 -12.67 11.18 0.34
N ALA A 50 -11.54 11.36 1.02
CA ALA A 50 -10.30 10.60 0.79
C ALA A 50 -10.49 9.09 1.01
N LYS A 51 -11.26 8.68 2.04
CA LYS A 51 -11.58 7.26 2.27
C LYS A 51 -12.36 6.66 1.09
N ILE A 52 -13.35 7.37 0.55
CA ILE A 52 -14.11 6.91 -0.63
C ILE A 52 -13.17 6.81 -1.82
N GLN A 53 -12.45 7.88 -2.16
CA GLN A 53 -11.56 7.94 -3.31
C GLN A 53 -10.45 6.89 -3.27
N SER A 54 -9.80 6.72 -2.11
CA SER A 54 -8.73 5.71 -1.94
C SER A 54 -9.26 4.29 -2.10
N THR A 55 -10.45 4.01 -1.52
CA THR A 55 -11.09 2.70 -1.65
C THR A 55 -11.51 2.45 -3.09
N GLU A 56 -12.11 3.43 -3.75
CA GLU A 56 -12.54 3.33 -5.14
C GLU A 56 -11.37 3.13 -6.09
N ALA A 57 -10.42 4.06 -6.08
CA ALA A 57 -9.29 4.05 -7.03
C ALA A 57 -8.46 2.77 -6.90
N SER A 58 -8.12 2.35 -5.68
CA SER A 58 -7.32 1.15 -5.46
C SER A 58 -8.01 -0.13 -5.93
N ASN A 59 -9.33 -0.24 -5.77
CA ASN A 59 -10.09 -1.40 -6.24
C ASN A 59 -10.35 -1.33 -7.76
N LYS A 60 -10.61 -0.15 -8.32
CA LYS A 60 -10.80 0.02 -9.78
C LYS A 60 -9.56 -0.38 -10.60
N ILE A 61 -8.36 -0.12 -10.11
CA ILE A 61 -7.10 -0.57 -10.75
C ILE A 61 -7.10 -2.11 -10.93
N GLU A 62 -7.71 -2.84 -10.02
CA GLU A 62 -7.81 -4.31 -10.05
C GLU A 62 -9.10 -4.81 -10.77
N GLY A 63 -9.85 -3.91 -11.39
CA GLY A 63 -11.12 -4.27 -12.04
C GLY A 63 -12.28 -4.55 -11.08
N ILE A 64 -12.15 -4.15 -9.81
CA ILE A 64 -13.15 -4.34 -8.74
C ILE A 64 -13.93 -3.05 -8.55
N TYR A 65 -15.21 -3.05 -8.84
CA TYR A 65 -16.06 -1.85 -8.75
C TYR A 65 -17.51 -2.19 -8.39
N THR A 66 -18.21 -1.20 -7.89
CA THR A 66 -19.66 -1.19 -7.63
C THR A 66 -20.23 0.18 -8.02
N SER A 67 -21.54 0.39 -7.90
CA SER A 67 -22.12 1.72 -8.16
C SER A 67 -21.69 2.74 -7.09
N ASP A 68 -21.67 4.03 -7.47
CA ASP A 68 -21.21 5.11 -6.59
C ASP A 68 -22.04 5.19 -5.28
N ASP A 69 -23.34 4.95 -5.35
CA ASP A 69 -24.21 4.94 -4.16
C ASP A 69 -23.89 3.76 -3.24
N ARG A 70 -23.62 2.57 -3.80
CA ARG A 70 -23.22 1.41 -3.02
C ARG A 70 -21.85 1.60 -2.41
N LEU A 71 -20.89 2.14 -3.17
CA LEU A 71 -19.57 2.47 -2.68
C LEU A 71 -19.62 3.38 -1.45
N LYS A 72 -20.38 4.49 -1.54
CA LYS A 72 -20.56 5.43 -0.40
C LYS A 72 -21.14 4.73 0.82
N LYS A 73 -22.19 3.94 0.63
CA LYS A 73 -22.83 3.17 1.73
C LYS A 73 -21.87 2.15 2.34
N ILE A 74 -21.07 1.45 1.53
CA ILE A 74 -20.09 0.50 2.04
C ILE A 74 -18.99 1.23 2.82
N VAL A 75 -18.47 2.34 2.28
CA VAL A 75 -17.31 3.03 2.88
C VAL A 75 -17.70 3.83 4.11
N LEU A 76 -18.80 4.58 4.08
CA LEU A 76 -19.20 5.48 5.18
C LEU A 76 -20.11 4.78 6.19
N ASP A 77 -21.15 4.08 5.70
CA ASP A 77 -22.18 3.51 6.57
C ASP A 77 -21.89 2.06 6.96
N LYS A 78 -20.79 1.48 6.46
CA LYS A 78 -20.39 0.09 6.70
C LYS A 78 -21.51 -0.92 6.42
N THR A 79 -22.32 -0.67 5.38
CA THR A 79 -23.39 -1.59 5.00
C THR A 79 -22.84 -2.95 4.59
N THR A 80 -23.63 -4.01 4.80
CA THR A 80 -23.25 -5.38 4.44
C THR A 80 -23.00 -5.51 2.93
N PRO A 81 -21.83 -6.04 2.52
CA PRO A 81 -21.55 -6.29 1.11
C PRO A 81 -22.40 -7.43 0.57
N CYS A 82 -22.96 -7.26 -0.64
CA CYS A 82 -23.86 -8.23 -1.27
C CYS A 82 -23.19 -9.01 -2.40
N THR A 83 -22.19 -8.44 -3.06
CA THR A 83 -21.48 -9.07 -4.18
C THR A 83 -20.03 -9.35 -3.82
N ARG A 84 -19.34 -10.18 -4.62
CA ARG A 84 -17.91 -10.44 -4.46
C ARG A 84 -17.11 -9.12 -4.50
N ASN A 85 -17.36 -8.27 -5.48
CA ASN A 85 -16.68 -6.98 -5.58
C ASN A 85 -16.90 -6.12 -4.32
N GLU A 86 -18.13 -6.06 -3.82
CA GLU A 86 -18.45 -5.33 -2.60
C GLU A 86 -17.75 -5.91 -1.36
N GLN A 87 -17.59 -7.24 -1.28
CA GLN A 87 -16.84 -7.91 -0.21
C GLN A 87 -15.36 -7.49 -0.22
N GLU A 88 -14.75 -7.44 -1.39
CA GLU A 88 -13.35 -7.02 -1.55
C GLU A 88 -13.18 -5.51 -1.26
N ILE A 89 -14.12 -4.66 -1.70
CA ILE A 89 -14.19 -3.24 -1.36
C ILE A 89 -14.31 -3.03 0.16
N ALA A 90 -15.18 -3.79 0.82
CA ALA A 90 -15.37 -3.70 2.27
C ALA A 90 -14.12 -4.14 3.05
N GLY A 91 -13.42 -5.17 2.59
CA GLY A 91 -12.13 -5.59 3.16
C GLY A 91 -11.07 -4.50 3.03
N TYR A 92 -10.92 -3.90 1.85
CA TYR A 92 -9.98 -2.79 1.64
C TYR A 92 -10.30 -1.60 2.53
N ARG A 93 -11.57 -1.17 2.60
CA ARG A 93 -12.05 -0.11 3.50
C ARG A 93 -11.61 -0.35 4.95
N ASP A 94 -11.77 -1.56 5.44
CA ASP A 94 -11.47 -1.87 6.84
C ASP A 94 -9.95 -1.88 7.11
N VAL A 95 -9.14 -2.41 6.18
CA VAL A 95 -7.68 -2.35 6.32
C VAL A 95 -7.19 -0.89 6.24
N LEU A 96 -7.75 -0.08 5.32
CA LEU A 96 -7.44 1.35 5.23
C LEU A 96 -7.79 2.08 6.54
N ALA A 97 -8.96 1.79 7.13
CA ALA A 97 -9.36 2.36 8.41
C ALA A 97 -8.42 1.94 9.55
N THR A 98 -8.03 0.67 9.61
CA THR A 98 -7.06 0.17 10.59
C THR A 98 -5.72 0.89 10.49
N ILE A 99 -5.22 1.11 9.27
CA ILE A 99 -3.97 1.87 9.06
C ILE A 99 -4.15 3.32 9.51
N HIS A 100 -5.26 3.99 9.11
CA HIS A 100 -5.51 5.39 9.49
C HIS A 100 -5.62 5.61 11.00
N GLU A 101 -6.12 4.63 11.73
CA GLU A 101 -6.43 4.75 13.16
C GLU A 101 -5.32 4.20 14.06
N SER A 102 -4.53 3.24 13.56
CA SER A 102 -3.63 2.45 14.41
C SER A 102 -2.21 2.28 13.86
N TYR A 103 -1.80 3.07 12.86
CA TYR A 103 -0.48 2.94 12.20
C TYR A 103 0.70 2.92 13.18
N GLU A 104 0.61 3.63 14.29
CA GLU A 104 1.68 3.70 15.32
C GLU A 104 1.98 2.32 15.92
N TYR A 105 0.95 1.48 16.05
CA TYR A 105 1.03 0.15 16.65
C TYR A 105 1.26 -0.98 15.64
N ILE A 106 1.29 -0.67 14.34
CA ILE A 106 1.46 -1.64 13.27
C ILE A 106 2.90 -1.60 12.74
N PRO A 107 3.83 -2.45 13.21
CA PRO A 107 5.18 -2.52 12.64
C PRO A 107 5.16 -3.14 11.24
N LEU A 108 6.10 -2.73 10.39
CA LEU A 108 6.29 -3.33 9.07
C LEU A 108 7.00 -4.68 9.22
N ARG A 109 6.24 -5.73 9.51
CA ARG A 109 6.73 -7.09 9.75
C ARG A 109 5.90 -8.12 9.00
N PRO A 110 6.46 -9.30 8.66
CA PRO A 110 5.75 -10.35 7.93
C PRO A 110 4.40 -10.72 8.55
N THR A 111 4.32 -10.87 9.86
CA THR A 111 3.10 -11.23 10.60
C THR A 111 2.00 -10.18 10.44
N MET A 112 2.37 -8.90 10.45
CA MET A 112 1.42 -7.80 10.27
C MET A 112 0.96 -7.69 8.82
N ILE A 113 1.87 -7.90 7.86
CA ILE A 113 1.52 -7.95 6.43
C ILE A 113 0.52 -9.08 6.17
N LEU A 114 0.74 -10.26 6.73
CA LEU A 114 -0.21 -11.39 6.65
C LEU A 114 -1.55 -11.07 7.32
N GLN A 115 -1.53 -10.38 8.48
CA GLN A 115 -2.75 -9.95 9.16
C GLN A 115 -3.56 -8.97 8.31
N LEU A 116 -2.93 -7.93 7.77
CA LEU A 116 -3.59 -6.97 6.89
C LEU A 116 -4.14 -7.64 5.63
N HIS A 117 -3.39 -8.60 5.06
CA HIS A 117 -3.88 -9.39 3.93
C HIS A 117 -5.06 -10.29 4.30
N ARG A 118 -5.08 -10.89 5.50
CA ARG A 118 -6.24 -11.64 5.99
C ARG A 118 -7.46 -10.73 6.12
N ASP A 119 -7.28 -9.54 6.66
CA ASP A 119 -8.37 -8.59 6.87
C ASP A 119 -8.90 -8.02 5.55
N LEU A 120 -8.05 -7.92 4.51
CA LEU A 120 -8.45 -7.56 3.15
C LEU A 120 -9.49 -8.53 2.57
N TYR A 121 -9.42 -9.81 2.93
CA TYR A 121 -10.29 -10.88 2.43
C TYR A 121 -11.34 -11.37 3.45
N LYS A 122 -11.48 -10.71 4.60
CA LYS A 122 -12.33 -11.21 5.69
C LYS A 122 -13.82 -11.33 5.35
N PHE A 123 -14.31 -10.57 4.35
CA PHE A 123 -15.69 -10.66 3.89
C PHE A 123 -15.87 -11.63 2.72
N SER A 124 -14.79 -12.01 2.05
CA SER A 124 -14.83 -12.99 0.97
C SER A 124 -14.78 -14.40 1.55
N GLY A 125 -15.54 -15.32 1.00
CA GLY A 125 -15.45 -16.74 1.36
C GLY A 125 -14.13 -17.42 0.90
N MET A 126 -13.14 -16.65 0.47
CA MET A 126 -11.88 -17.14 -0.08
C MET A 126 -10.88 -17.42 1.04
N SER A 127 -10.30 -18.62 1.06
CA SER A 127 -9.29 -19.05 2.05
C SER A 127 -7.88 -18.51 1.80
N ILE A 128 -7.71 -17.57 0.86
CA ILE A 128 -6.38 -17.00 0.51
C ILE A 128 -5.90 -15.93 1.47
N GLY A 129 -6.79 -15.33 2.25
CA GLY A 129 -6.47 -14.24 3.17
C GLY A 129 -5.46 -14.65 4.24
N GLY A 130 -4.35 -13.92 4.37
CA GLY A 130 -3.33 -14.17 5.37
C GLY A 130 -2.38 -15.33 5.06
N HIS A 131 -2.37 -15.83 3.83
CA HIS A 131 -1.49 -16.91 3.39
C HIS A 131 -0.61 -16.45 2.24
N TYR A 132 0.65 -16.85 2.27
CA TYR A 132 1.53 -16.69 1.12
C TYR A 132 1.03 -17.55 -0.06
N LYS A 133 1.44 -17.19 -1.26
CA LYS A 133 1.14 -17.96 -2.47
C LYS A 133 1.66 -19.40 -2.35
N ASN A 134 0.88 -20.32 -2.86
CA ASN A 134 1.18 -21.76 -2.85
C ASN A 134 1.64 -22.30 -4.20
N SER A 135 1.64 -21.47 -5.22
CA SER A 135 2.14 -21.77 -6.56
C SER A 135 2.86 -20.55 -7.16
N ASP A 136 3.77 -20.81 -8.09
CA ASP A 136 4.46 -19.74 -8.79
C ASP A 136 3.47 -18.96 -9.67
N ASN A 137 3.60 -17.65 -9.64
CA ASN A 137 2.84 -16.74 -10.49
C ASN A 137 3.77 -16.02 -11.47
N VAL A 138 3.19 -15.50 -12.53
CA VAL A 138 3.88 -14.70 -13.53
C VAL A 138 3.12 -13.41 -13.77
N ILE A 139 3.83 -12.31 -13.99
CA ILE A 139 3.26 -11.07 -14.46
C ILE A 139 3.37 -11.08 -15.98
N ALA A 140 2.23 -11.23 -16.64
CA ALA A 140 2.15 -11.27 -18.09
C ALA A 140 1.53 -9.99 -18.64
N GLU A 141 1.93 -9.62 -19.83
CA GLU A 141 1.38 -8.52 -20.60
C GLU A 141 0.87 -9.04 -21.95
N THR A 142 -0.14 -8.38 -22.49
CA THR A 142 -0.64 -8.67 -23.83
C THR A 142 -0.28 -7.48 -24.72
N ASP A 143 0.42 -7.73 -25.81
CA ASP A 143 0.79 -6.70 -26.78
C ASP A 143 -0.41 -6.22 -27.60
N SER A 144 -0.23 -5.18 -28.41
CA SER A 144 -1.26 -4.65 -29.30
C SER A 144 -1.74 -5.63 -30.36
N ALA A 145 -1.00 -6.70 -30.63
CA ALA A 145 -1.35 -7.77 -31.57
C ALA A 145 -2.08 -8.93 -30.87
N GLY A 146 -2.31 -8.87 -29.55
CA GLY A 146 -2.99 -9.89 -28.77
C GLY A 146 -2.09 -11.03 -28.27
N ASN A 147 -0.78 -10.95 -28.47
CA ASN A 147 0.14 -11.97 -27.99
C ASN A 147 0.44 -11.77 -26.50
N ARG A 148 0.30 -12.84 -25.71
CA ARG A 148 0.61 -12.83 -24.30
C ARG A 148 2.07 -13.24 -24.10
N PHE A 149 2.84 -12.41 -23.36
CA PHE A 149 4.22 -12.71 -22.98
C PHE A 149 4.45 -12.46 -21.47
N VAL A 150 5.41 -13.18 -20.90
CA VAL A 150 5.81 -12.99 -19.50
C VAL A 150 6.69 -11.75 -19.43
N ARG A 151 6.19 -10.71 -18.78
CA ARG A 151 6.93 -9.46 -18.55
C ARG A 151 7.90 -9.59 -17.38
N PHE A 152 7.48 -10.28 -16.33
CA PHE A 152 8.28 -10.45 -15.13
C PHE A 152 7.91 -11.75 -14.40
N GLN A 153 8.92 -12.43 -13.87
CA GLN A 153 8.72 -13.61 -13.02
C GLN A 153 9.04 -13.26 -11.57
N PRO A 154 8.03 -13.22 -10.70
CA PRO A 154 8.21 -13.00 -9.27
C PRO A 154 9.02 -14.09 -8.58
N VAL A 155 9.38 -13.84 -7.34
CA VAL A 155 10.02 -14.83 -6.47
C VAL A 155 9.17 -16.11 -6.40
N PRO A 156 9.78 -17.33 -6.44
CA PRO A 156 9.05 -18.60 -6.32
C PRO A 156 8.22 -18.68 -5.03
N ALA A 157 7.16 -19.46 -5.04
CA ALA A 157 6.24 -19.56 -3.90
C ALA A 157 6.96 -20.02 -2.61
N TRP A 158 7.84 -20.98 -2.71
CA TRP A 158 8.60 -21.49 -1.56
C TRP A 158 9.56 -20.47 -0.94
N GLU A 159 10.04 -19.50 -1.71
CA GLU A 159 10.97 -18.45 -1.26
C GLU A 159 10.22 -17.22 -0.71
N ALA A 160 8.94 -17.03 -1.02
CA ALA A 160 8.20 -15.81 -0.68
C ALA A 160 8.19 -15.46 0.82
N PRO A 161 8.01 -16.41 1.78
CA PRO A 161 8.04 -16.10 3.21
C PRO A 161 9.39 -15.55 3.67
N GLU A 162 10.49 -16.12 3.18
CA GLU A 162 11.84 -15.72 3.54
C GLU A 162 12.19 -14.38 2.89
N ALA A 163 11.80 -14.16 1.64
CA ALA A 163 11.99 -12.91 0.93
C ALA A 163 11.34 -11.72 1.64
N ILE A 164 10.09 -11.86 2.08
CA ILE A 164 9.38 -10.82 2.87
C ILE A 164 10.10 -10.57 4.21
N ASN A 165 10.53 -11.64 4.89
CA ASN A 165 11.25 -11.48 6.16
C ASN A 165 12.56 -10.70 5.99
N PHE A 166 13.35 -11.01 4.98
CA PHE A 166 14.58 -10.28 4.67
C PHE A 166 14.32 -8.84 4.25
N ALA A 167 13.29 -8.57 3.45
CA ALA A 167 12.95 -7.22 3.04
C ALA A 167 12.51 -6.35 4.23
N CYS A 168 11.67 -6.88 5.12
CA CYS A 168 11.26 -6.18 6.34
C CYS A 168 12.46 -5.88 7.25
N LYS A 169 13.36 -6.85 7.44
CA LYS A 169 14.57 -6.68 8.24
C LYS A 169 15.50 -5.62 7.63
N ALA A 170 15.75 -5.70 6.33
CA ALA A 170 16.57 -4.72 5.62
C ALA A 170 15.99 -3.31 5.66
N TYR A 171 14.66 -3.17 5.63
CA TYR A 171 13.97 -1.90 5.81
C TYR A 171 14.19 -1.33 7.21
N ASP A 172 13.98 -2.13 8.26
CA ASP A 172 14.19 -1.70 9.65
C ASP A 172 15.65 -1.29 9.90
N GLU A 173 16.62 -2.06 9.40
CA GLU A 173 18.05 -1.74 9.50
C GLU A 173 18.40 -0.42 8.79
N ALA A 174 17.82 -0.16 7.63
CA ALA A 174 18.03 1.07 6.89
C ALA A 174 17.41 2.29 7.61
N VAL A 175 16.22 2.14 8.19
CA VAL A 175 15.60 3.18 9.02
C VAL A 175 16.48 3.50 10.23
N GLN A 176 17.01 2.49 10.92
CA GLN A 176 17.89 2.66 12.06
C GLN A 176 19.23 3.32 11.70
N SER A 177 19.71 3.13 10.47
CA SER A 177 20.91 3.80 9.96
C SER A 177 20.68 5.26 9.51
N GLY A 178 19.46 5.79 9.65
CA GLY A 178 19.12 7.17 9.30
C GLY A 178 18.82 7.40 7.82
N ALA A 179 18.51 6.35 7.06
CA ALA A 179 18.08 6.50 5.68
C ALA A 179 16.71 7.18 5.60
N ASP A 180 16.52 8.05 4.61
CA ASP A 180 15.29 8.82 4.43
C ASP A 180 14.10 7.91 4.10
N PRO A 181 13.00 7.96 4.89
CA PRO A 181 11.82 7.15 4.64
C PRO A 181 11.20 7.34 3.26
N LEU A 182 11.24 8.56 2.71
CA LEU A 182 10.69 8.85 1.37
C LEU A 182 11.44 8.13 0.25
N LEU A 183 12.70 7.73 0.49
CA LEU A 183 13.48 6.89 -0.42
C LEU A 183 13.32 5.40 -0.12
N LEU A 184 13.23 5.03 1.16
CA LEU A 184 13.10 3.63 1.56
C LEU A 184 11.75 3.02 1.21
N ILE A 185 10.68 3.80 1.37
CA ILE A 185 9.31 3.30 1.13
C ILE A 185 9.12 2.82 -0.31
N PRO A 186 9.42 3.62 -1.36
CA PRO A 186 9.27 3.14 -2.74
C PRO A 186 10.21 1.98 -3.06
N MET A 187 11.40 1.90 -2.47
CA MET A 187 12.29 0.75 -2.64
C MET A 187 11.68 -0.53 -2.08
N PHE A 188 11.13 -0.46 -0.86
CA PHE A 188 10.44 -1.59 -0.23
C PHE A 188 9.21 -2.02 -1.04
N ILE A 189 8.39 -1.07 -1.49
CA ILE A 189 7.17 -1.35 -2.26
C ILE A 189 7.51 -1.98 -3.62
N LEU A 190 8.55 -1.49 -4.30
CA LEU A 190 9.03 -2.10 -5.53
C LEU A 190 9.46 -3.55 -5.30
N ASP A 191 10.22 -3.82 -4.24
CA ASP A 191 10.66 -5.17 -3.91
C ASP A 191 9.48 -6.06 -3.49
N PHE A 192 8.49 -5.53 -2.75
CA PHE A 192 7.25 -6.23 -2.44
C PHE A 192 6.49 -6.65 -3.71
N LEU A 193 6.34 -5.75 -4.68
CA LEU A 193 5.70 -6.05 -5.96
C LEU A 193 6.50 -7.07 -6.79
N CYS A 194 7.83 -7.01 -6.74
CA CYS A 194 8.70 -7.99 -7.38
C CYS A 194 8.64 -9.37 -6.70
N MET A 195 8.43 -9.43 -5.40
CA MET A 195 8.21 -10.70 -4.69
C MET A 195 6.85 -11.30 -5.02
N HIS A 196 5.84 -10.44 -5.13
CA HIS A 196 4.45 -10.84 -5.39
C HIS A 196 4.01 -11.97 -4.46
N PRO A 197 4.03 -11.75 -3.12
CA PRO A 197 4.03 -12.84 -2.15
C PRO A 197 2.68 -13.56 -1.99
N PHE A 198 1.60 -13.02 -2.53
CA PHE A 198 0.26 -13.55 -2.39
C PHE A 198 -0.28 -14.12 -3.71
N ASN A 199 -1.27 -15.00 -3.63
CA ASN A 199 -1.98 -15.47 -4.83
C ASN A 199 -2.81 -14.36 -5.48
N ASP A 200 -3.34 -13.41 -4.69
CA ASP A 200 -4.11 -12.25 -5.12
C ASP A 200 -3.96 -11.10 -4.10
N GLY A 201 -4.35 -9.88 -4.48
CA GLY A 201 -4.32 -8.70 -3.61
C GLY A 201 -2.96 -8.01 -3.46
N ASN A 202 -1.92 -8.41 -4.19
CA ASN A 202 -0.59 -7.80 -4.09
C ASN A 202 -0.58 -6.31 -4.42
N GLY A 203 -1.31 -5.88 -5.46
CA GLY A 203 -1.44 -4.48 -5.82
C GLY A 203 -2.14 -3.66 -4.73
N ARG A 204 -3.28 -4.13 -4.21
CA ARG A 204 -3.99 -3.46 -3.11
C ARG A 204 -3.15 -3.40 -1.84
N MET A 205 -2.47 -4.50 -1.50
CA MET A 205 -1.55 -4.54 -0.36
C MET A 205 -0.37 -3.58 -0.53
N SER A 206 0.23 -3.46 -1.71
CA SER A 206 1.33 -2.52 -1.94
C SER A 206 0.90 -1.07 -1.69
N ARG A 207 -0.30 -0.67 -2.14
CA ARG A 207 -0.85 0.67 -1.91
C ARG A 207 -1.16 0.92 -0.42
N LEU A 208 -1.71 -0.06 0.29
CA LEU A 208 -1.93 0.01 1.74
C LEU A 208 -0.60 0.05 2.52
N LEU A 209 0.37 -0.78 2.12
CA LEU A 209 1.70 -0.81 2.72
C LEU A 209 2.54 0.44 2.40
N THR A 210 2.18 1.24 1.39
CA THR A 210 2.77 2.56 1.17
C THR A 210 2.35 3.54 2.25
N LEU A 211 1.05 3.54 2.62
CA LEU A 211 0.52 4.44 3.64
C LEU A 211 1.11 4.20 5.04
N LEU A 212 1.25 2.93 5.41
CA LEU A 212 1.68 2.55 6.76
C LEU A 212 3.03 3.16 7.15
N PRO A 213 4.14 2.94 6.44
CA PRO A 213 5.42 3.54 6.79
C PRO A 213 5.47 5.05 6.56
N LEU A 214 4.69 5.62 5.61
CA LEU A 214 4.54 7.07 5.47
C LEU A 214 3.99 7.68 6.77
N TYR A 215 2.89 7.14 7.30
CA TYR A 215 2.29 7.64 8.54
C TYR A 215 3.23 7.47 9.74
N ARG A 216 3.88 6.32 9.87
CA ARG A 216 4.88 6.08 10.92
C ARG A 216 6.07 7.04 10.85
N SER A 217 6.37 7.55 9.66
CA SER A 217 7.39 8.58 9.45
C SER A 217 6.86 10.01 9.58
N GLY A 218 5.57 10.18 9.97
CA GLY A 218 4.93 11.47 10.21
C GLY A 218 4.35 12.15 8.97
N TYR A 219 4.25 11.47 7.82
CA TYR A 219 3.61 12.00 6.62
C TYR A 219 2.17 11.50 6.54
N ILE A 220 1.22 12.24 7.08
CA ILE A 220 -0.19 11.81 7.19
C ILE A 220 -1.10 12.31 6.06
N LEU A 221 -0.52 12.86 4.99
CA LEU A 221 -1.28 13.41 3.85
C LEU A 221 -2.29 12.42 3.26
N GLY A 222 -1.94 11.12 3.16
CA GLY A 222 -2.82 10.08 2.66
C GLY A 222 -4.12 9.88 3.44
N LYS A 223 -4.23 10.48 4.63
CA LYS A 223 -5.47 10.51 5.42
C LYS A 223 -6.48 11.50 4.84
N TYR A 224 -6.01 12.57 4.21
CA TYR A 224 -6.81 13.69 3.71
C TYR A 224 -6.91 13.71 2.18
N ASN A 225 -6.07 12.95 1.49
CA ASN A 225 -6.05 12.86 0.04
C ASN A 225 -5.72 11.42 -0.41
N SER A 226 -6.27 10.99 -1.54
CA SER A 226 -5.98 9.66 -2.08
C SER A 226 -4.67 9.65 -2.83
N ILE A 227 -3.68 8.91 -2.31
CA ILE A 227 -2.40 8.68 -3.01
C ILE A 227 -2.62 7.84 -4.29
N CYS A 228 -3.63 6.97 -4.31
CA CYS A 228 -3.94 6.14 -5.48
C CYS A 228 -4.34 6.95 -6.72
N LEU A 229 -4.93 8.15 -6.55
CA LEU A 229 -5.30 9.01 -7.66
C LEU A 229 -4.09 9.66 -8.36
N LEU A 230 -2.98 9.82 -7.66
CA LEU A 230 -1.76 10.41 -8.20
C LEU A 230 -1.01 9.45 -9.14
N THR A 231 -1.34 8.17 -9.14
CA THR A 231 -0.67 7.14 -9.95
C THR A 231 -1.43 6.77 -11.21
N THR A 232 -2.62 7.33 -11.43
CA THR A 232 -3.53 7.01 -12.56
C THR A 232 -3.66 8.10 -13.60
N SER A 233 -2.88 9.18 -13.47
CA SER A 233 -2.84 10.29 -14.44
C SER A 233 -1.63 10.21 -15.36
#